data_e63f6f88369ea010c3b0a3ce5dbe4df0
#
_entry.id   e63f6f88369ea010c3b0a3ce5dbe4df0
#
_cell.length_a   1.000
_cell.length_b   1.000
_cell.length_c   1.000
_cell.angle_alpha   90.00
_cell.angle_beta   90.00
_cell.angle_gamma   90.00
#
_symmetry.space_group_name_H-M   'P 1'
#
loop_
_entity.id
_entity.type
_entity.pdbx_description
1 polymer ?
#
loop_
_entity_poly.entity_id
_entity_poly.type
_entity_poly.pdbx_seq_one_letter_code
_entity_poly.pdbx_strand_id
1 'polypeptide(L)'
;FVLVLSFVISATVSGFLVRPLAEMTEKAKRLAAGDFSVDFRGQSSYGAETDALAETLNFARDEISKADSMQKELIANVSHDFKTPLTMIKAYASMIQEISGGDPVKREKHAQVIIDEADRLTELVTDVLDLSKISSGVNEIKRETFDLSAFTAQVLEKFGYLAETQGYVFETHIERGLYTDADRVKIGQVIYNLVGNAVNYTGADKRVIVALRREENEILFSVKDTGAGVKKEELRDIWNRYYRSKEAHKRPVKGSGLGLSIVQTVLEKHGFRYGVNSEEGKGCEFYVLFPLL
;
A
#
# COMPACT_ATOMS: atom_id res chain seq x y z
N PHE A 1 25.83 63.24 -6.47
CA PHE A 1 24.65 62.80 -5.70
C PHE A 1 23.93 61.60 -6.37
N VAL A 2 23.55 61.71 -7.67
CA VAL A 2 22.84 60.66 -8.41
C VAL A 2 23.61 59.33 -8.46
N LEU A 3 24.91 59.37 -8.70
CA LEU A 3 25.76 58.16 -8.73
C LEU A 3 25.85 57.46 -7.38
N VAL A 4 25.96 58.24 -6.30
CA VAL A 4 25.98 57.64 -4.93
C VAL A 4 24.63 57.04 -4.57
N LEU A 5 23.54 57.71 -4.90
CA LEU A 5 22.20 57.20 -4.67
C LEU A 5 21.95 55.92 -5.48
N SER A 6 22.34 55.92 -6.76
CA SER A 6 22.22 54.69 -7.61
C SER A 6 23.05 53.53 -7.08
N PHE A 7 24.26 53.79 -6.58
CA PHE A 7 25.10 52.76 -5.97
C PHE A 7 24.46 52.19 -4.69
N VAL A 8 23.93 53.04 -3.81
CA VAL A 8 23.24 52.58 -2.58
C VAL A 8 22.03 51.79 -2.89
N ILE A 9 21.18 52.21 -3.84
CA ILE A 9 19.99 51.45 -4.27
C ILE A 9 20.43 50.10 -4.86
N SER A 10 21.41 50.06 -5.74
CA SER A 10 21.91 48.82 -6.33
C SER A 10 22.50 47.88 -5.28
N ALA A 11 23.24 48.35 -4.32
CA ALA A 11 23.80 47.56 -3.23
C ALA A 11 22.73 47.00 -2.31
N THR A 12 21.69 47.78 -1.99
CA THR A 12 20.55 47.31 -1.18
C THR A 12 19.70 46.28 -1.92
N VAL A 13 19.35 46.50 -3.17
CA VAL A 13 18.62 45.55 -4.01
C VAL A 13 19.43 44.26 -4.17
N SER A 14 20.72 44.35 -4.42
CA SER A 14 21.59 43.17 -4.54
C SER A 14 21.67 42.39 -3.24
N GLY A 15 21.77 43.04 -2.09
CA GLY A 15 21.86 42.38 -0.78
C GLY A 15 20.55 41.74 -0.33
N PHE A 16 19.40 42.39 -0.59
CA PHE A 16 18.13 41.94 -0.10
C PHE A 16 17.34 41.00 -1.05
N LEU A 17 17.53 41.10 -2.36
CA LEU A 17 16.78 40.34 -3.34
C LEU A 17 17.65 39.35 -4.11
N VAL A 18 18.76 39.76 -4.67
CA VAL A 18 19.54 38.93 -5.59
C VAL A 18 20.29 37.83 -4.84
N ARG A 19 20.93 38.17 -3.74
CA ARG A 19 21.75 37.23 -2.96
C ARG A 19 20.93 36.08 -2.36
N PRO A 20 19.81 36.33 -1.69
CA PRO A 20 18.95 35.23 -1.17
C PRO A 20 18.44 34.31 -2.25
N LEU A 21 17.99 34.87 -3.40
CA LEU A 21 17.51 34.05 -4.52
C LEU A 21 18.60 33.19 -5.15
N ALA A 22 19.85 33.73 -5.24
CA ALA A 22 21.01 32.99 -5.72
C ALA A 22 21.34 31.80 -4.77
N GLU A 23 21.31 32.04 -3.45
CA GLU A 23 21.51 30.99 -2.44
C GLU A 23 20.42 29.91 -2.51
N MET A 24 19.15 30.30 -2.66
CA MET A 24 18.04 29.35 -2.83
C MET A 24 18.19 28.54 -4.12
N THR A 25 18.63 29.19 -5.21
CA THR A 25 18.88 28.49 -6.49
C THR A 25 19.98 27.45 -6.34
N GLU A 26 21.07 27.75 -5.63
CA GLU A 26 22.14 26.78 -5.40
C GLU A 26 21.69 25.61 -4.49
N LYS A 27 20.93 25.91 -3.44
CA LYS A 27 20.32 24.90 -2.59
C LYS A 27 19.32 24.01 -3.37
N ALA A 28 18.55 24.61 -4.29
CA ALA A 28 17.62 23.87 -5.14
C ALA A 28 18.35 22.90 -6.11
N LYS A 29 19.51 23.31 -6.65
CA LYS A 29 20.36 22.41 -7.45
C LYS A 29 20.88 21.24 -6.63
N ARG A 30 21.31 21.47 -5.39
CA ARG A 30 21.74 20.40 -4.49
C ARG A 30 20.59 19.46 -4.17
N LEU A 31 19.39 19.99 -3.89
CA LEU A 31 18.19 19.18 -3.70
C LEU A 31 17.90 18.31 -4.93
N ALA A 32 17.96 18.88 -6.13
CA ALA A 32 17.78 18.15 -7.39
C ALA A 32 18.85 17.05 -7.61
N ALA A 33 20.04 17.20 -7.03
CA ALA A 33 21.10 16.19 -7.02
C ALA A 33 20.93 15.11 -5.92
N GLY A 34 19.82 15.17 -5.15
CA GLY A 34 19.52 14.20 -4.10
C GLY A 34 20.04 14.56 -2.71
N ASP A 35 20.53 15.78 -2.51
CA ASP A 35 20.94 16.27 -1.18
C ASP A 35 19.74 16.84 -0.43
N PHE A 36 19.09 16.00 0.35
CA PHE A 36 17.93 16.38 1.18
C PHE A 36 18.32 17.08 2.50
N SER A 37 19.63 17.27 2.77
CA SER A 37 20.07 17.97 3.98
C SER A 37 19.99 19.49 3.88
N VAL A 38 19.68 20.02 2.70
CA VAL A 38 19.59 21.46 2.44
C VAL A 38 18.42 22.08 3.23
N ASP A 39 18.67 23.23 3.89
CA ASP A 39 17.65 24.07 4.48
C ASP A 39 17.58 25.40 3.71
N PHE A 40 16.41 25.73 3.19
CA PHE A 40 16.19 26.93 2.40
C PHE A 40 16.08 28.19 3.26
N ARG A 41 15.89 28.06 4.57
CA ARG A 41 15.92 29.20 5.48
C ARG A 41 17.31 29.83 5.47
N GLY A 42 17.35 31.16 5.43
CA GLY A 42 18.60 31.94 5.57
C GLY A 42 19.00 32.05 7.04
N GLN A 43 20.25 32.52 7.29
CA GLN A 43 20.71 32.88 8.63
C GLN A 43 20.03 34.16 9.18
N SER A 44 19.40 34.94 8.31
CA SER A 44 18.64 36.15 8.62
C SER A 44 17.35 36.17 7.78
N SER A 45 16.30 36.78 8.31
CA SER A 45 15.09 37.06 7.52
C SER A 45 15.40 38.09 6.43
N TYR A 46 15.07 37.75 5.19
CA TYR A 46 15.26 38.63 4.03
C TYR A 46 13.95 39.33 3.62
N GLY A 47 12.83 39.09 4.34
CA GLY A 47 11.52 39.64 4.07
C GLY A 47 10.47 38.52 4.03
N ALA A 48 9.19 38.90 4.26
CA ALA A 48 8.10 37.96 4.41
C ALA A 48 7.93 37.06 3.18
N GLU A 49 8.09 37.58 1.96
CA GLU A 49 7.94 36.84 0.72
C GLU A 49 9.05 35.81 0.52
N THR A 50 10.30 36.16 0.89
CA THR A 50 11.45 35.26 0.78
C THR A 50 11.39 34.17 1.82
N ASP A 51 10.93 34.49 3.03
CA ASP A 51 10.73 33.51 4.11
C ASP A 51 9.60 32.54 3.76
N ALA A 52 8.49 33.01 3.18
CA ALA A 52 7.39 32.17 2.70
C ALA A 52 7.85 31.22 1.56
N LEU A 53 8.69 31.70 0.65
CA LEU A 53 9.29 30.89 -0.41
C LEU A 53 10.21 29.81 0.19
N ALA A 54 11.05 30.16 1.18
CA ALA A 54 11.91 29.22 1.86
C ALA A 54 11.14 28.11 2.57
N GLU A 55 10.01 28.45 3.24
CA GLU A 55 9.12 27.46 3.86
C GLU A 55 8.49 26.52 2.84
N THR A 56 8.01 27.07 1.72
CA THR A 56 7.44 26.27 0.63
C THR A 56 8.46 25.31 0.04
N LEU A 57 9.69 25.76 -0.18
CA LEU A 57 10.77 24.92 -0.69
C LEU A 57 11.22 23.85 0.32
N ASN A 58 11.23 24.17 1.62
CA ASN A 58 11.51 23.19 2.65
C ASN A 58 10.39 22.13 2.72
N PHE A 59 9.14 22.53 2.62
CA PHE A 59 8.02 21.59 2.54
C PHE A 59 8.16 20.67 1.31
N ALA A 60 8.46 21.22 0.14
CA ALA A 60 8.69 20.43 -1.08
C ALA A 60 9.88 19.47 -0.92
N ARG A 61 11.00 19.93 -0.31
CA ARG A 61 12.15 19.07 0.02
C ARG A 61 11.73 17.89 0.90
N ASP A 62 10.96 18.14 1.95
CA ASP A 62 10.54 17.11 2.90
C ASP A 62 9.66 16.06 2.22
N GLU A 63 8.73 16.49 1.35
CA GLU A 63 7.88 15.57 0.58
C GLU A 63 8.70 14.74 -0.44
N ILE A 64 9.67 15.34 -1.13
CA ILE A 64 10.55 14.62 -2.05
C ILE A 64 11.45 13.63 -1.28
N SER A 65 12.02 14.04 -0.16
CA SER A 65 12.86 13.19 0.70
C SER A 65 12.08 11.97 1.22
N LYS A 66 10.83 12.18 1.62
CA LYS A 66 9.93 11.13 2.07
C LYS A 66 9.60 10.15 0.94
N ALA A 67 9.33 10.68 -0.25
CA ALA A 67 9.06 9.84 -1.43
C ALA A 67 10.29 9.01 -1.83
N ASP A 68 11.50 9.60 -1.83
CA ASP A 68 12.77 8.90 -2.11
C ASP A 68 13.06 7.79 -1.09
N SER A 69 12.88 8.11 0.19
CA SER A 69 13.06 7.12 1.27
C SER A 69 12.08 5.96 1.14
N MET A 70 10.80 6.24 0.87
CA MET A 70 9.79 5.21 0.61
C MET A 70 10.11 4.38 -0.63
N GLN A 71 10.65 4.98 -1.69
CA GLN A 71 11.06 4.25 -2.89
C GLN A 71 12.24 3.32 -2.61
N LYS A 72 13.24 3.77 -1.86
CA LYS A 72 14.40 2.95 -1.47
C LYS A 72 13.98 1.77 -0.59
N GLU A 73 13.12 2.01 0.38
CA GLU A 73 12.56 0.97 1.24
C GLU A 73 11.76 -0.05 0.44
N LEU A 74 10.93 0.41 -0.52
CA LEU A 74 10.19 -0.45 -1.44
C LEU A 74 11.14 -1.40 -2.19
N ILE A 75 12.19 -0.86 -2.81
CA ILE A 75 13.16 -1.65 -3.59
C ILE A 75 13.88 -2.68 -2.70
N ALA A 76 14.29 -2.28 -1.50
CA ALA A 76 14.97 -3.16 -0.55
C ALA A 76 14.07 -4.33 -0.11
N ASN A 77 12.83 -4.02 0.27
CA ASN A 77 11.85 -5.02 0.72
C ASN A 77 11.43 -5.98 -0.40
N VAL A 78 11.16 -5.45 -1.61
CA VAL A 78 10.87 -6.27 -2.81
C VAL A 78 12.03 -7.23 -3.11
N SER A 79 13.27 -6.73 -3.04
CA SER A 79 14.46 -7.55 -3.29
C SER A 79 14.60 -8.68 -2.29
N HIS A 80 14.33 -8.40 -1.01
CA HIS A 80 14.34 -9.41 0.04
C HIS A 80 13.24 -10.46 -0.17
N ASP A 81 12.02 -10.02 -0.47
CA ASP A 81 10.86 -10.89 -0.63
C ASP A 81 10.93 -11.77 -1.89
N PHE A 82 11.65 -11.34 -2.92
CA PHE A 82 11.97 -12.17 -4.09
C PHE A 82 13.08 -13.19 -3.80
N LYS A 83 14.07 -12.82 -2.99
CA LYS A 83 15.22 -13.71 -2.73
C LYS A 83 14.80 -14.99 -2.00
N THR A 84 13.86 -14.90 -1.08
CA THR A 84 13.42 -16.04 -0.27
C THR A 84 12.80 -17.15 -1.13
N PRO A 85 11.70 -16.91 -1.93
CA PRO A 85 11.10 -17.94 -2.76
C PRO A 85 12.06 -18.44 -3.86
N LEU A 86 12.89 -17.57 -4.45
CA LEU A 86 13.90 -18.01 -5.41
C LEU A 86 14.92 -18.97 -4.81
N THR A 87 15.34 -18.72 -3.56
CA THR A 87 16.24 -19.62 -2.84
C THR A 87 15.58 -20.97 -2.58
N MET A 88 14.29 -20.97 -2.19
CA MET A 88 13.53 -22.21 -1.97
C MET A 88 13.35 -23.00 -3.27
N ILE A 89 12.94 -22.35 -4.36
CA ILE A 89 12.82 -22.97 -5.69
C ILE A 89 14.14 -23.64 -6.08
N LYS A 90 15.27 -22.91 -5.95
CA LYS A 90 16.58 -23.45 -6.28
C LYS A 90 16.95 -24.64 -5.39
N ALA A 91 16.73 -24.55 -4.09
CA ALA A 91 17.06 -25.61 -3.14
C ALA A 91 16.26 -26.90 -3.43
N TYR A 92 14.94 -26.78 -3.63
CA TYR A 92 14.09 -27.94 -3.94
C TYR A 92 14.34 -28.53 -5.32
N ALA A 93 14.69 -27.71 -6.32
CA ALA A 93 15.13 -28.18 -7.62
C ALA A 93 16.43 -28.99 -7.52
N SER A 94 17.43 -28.52 -6.76
CA SER A 94 18.68 -29.29 -6.47
C SER A 94 18.37 -30.58 -5.71
N MET A 95 17.46 -30.57 -4.72
CA MET A 95 17.02 -31.78 -4.03
C MET A 95 16.40 -32.82 -4.97
N ILE A 96 15.59 -32.39 -5.94
CA ILE A 96 15.02 -33.29 -6.95
C ILE A 96 16.14 -33.87 -7.80
N GLN A 97 17.10 -33.05 -8.22
CA GLN A 97 18.21 -33.48 -9.09
C GLN A 97 19.15 -34.44 -8.41
N GLU A 98 19.53 -34.19 -7.16
CA GLU A 98 20.65 -34.86 -6.50
C GLU A 98 20.18 -35.97 -5.53
N ILE A 99 19.00 -35.87 -4.94
CA ILE A 99 18.60 -36.71 -3.80
C ILE A 99 17.32 -37.49 -4.07
N SER A 100 16.27 -36.81 -4.52
CA SER A 100 14.90 -37.39 -4.55
C SER A 100 14.35 -37.72 -5.95
N GLY A 101 15.18 -37.56 -6.98
CA GLY A 101 14.75 -37.80 -8.37
C GLY A 101 14.27 -39.24 -8.63
N GLY A 102 14.81 -40.25 -7.90
CA GLY A 102 14.40 -41.63 -7.96
C GLY A 102 13.21 -42.02 -7.04
N ASP A 103 12.79 -41.14 -6.13
CA ASP A 103 11.67 -41.36 -5.22
C ASP A 103 10.43 -40.53 -5.70
N PRO A 104 9.41 -41.16 -6.30
CA PRO A 104 8.30 -40.44 -6.87
C PRO A 104 7.53 -39.58 -5.86
N VAL A 105 7.37 -40.05 -4.62
CA VAL A 105 6.61 -39.34 -3.57
C VAL A 105 7.36 -38.09 -3.10
N LYS A 106 8.65 -38.21 -2.87
CA LYS A 106 9.48 -37.05 -2.48
C LYS A 106 9.62 -36.05 -3.62
N ARG A 107 9.79 -36.54 -4.86
CA ARG A 107 9.88 -35.69 -6.04
C ARG A 107 8.62 -34.87 -6.22
N GLU A 108 7.43 -35.47 -6.11
CA GLU A 108 6.15 -34.81 -6.22
C GLU A 108 5.99 -33.73 -5.13
N LYS A 109 6.32 -34.06 -3.88
CA LYS A 109 6.29 -33.12 -2.76
C LYS A 109 7.23 -31.93 -2.97
N HIS A 110 8.46 -32.17 -3.44
CA HIS A 110 9.42 -31.11 -3.72
C HIS A 110 9.02 -30.26 -4.93
N ALA A 111 8.44 -30.88 -5.98
CA ALA A 111 7.90 -30.17 -7.13
C ALA A 111 6.73 -29.26 -6.73
N GLN A 112 5.87 -29.72 -5.81
CA GLN A 112 4.76 -28.88 -5.31
C GLN A 112 5.27 -27.63 -4.59
N VAL A 113 6.32 -27.74 -3.78
CA VAL A 113 6.94 -26.56 -3.14
C VAL A 113 7.45 -25.57 -4.17
N ILE A 114 8.06 -26.06 -5.26
CA ILE A 114 8.53 -25.17 -6.35
C ILE A 114 7.36 -24.43 -7.00
N ILE A 115 6.26 -25.13 -7.26
CA ILE A 115 5.03 -24.53 -7.84
C ILE A 115 4.48 -23.48 -6.89
N ASP A 116 4.31 -23.81 -5.61
CA ASP A 116 3.77 -22.90 -4.59
C ASP A 116 4.62 -21.61 -4.47
N GLU A 117 5.95 -21.73 -4.51
CA GLU A 117 6.83 -20.55 -4.44
C GLU A 117 6.86 -19.75 -5.75
N ALA A 118 6.68 -20.38 -6.91
CA ALA A 118 6.54 -19.70 -8.20
C ALA A 118 5.22 -18.90 -8.27
N ASP A 119 4.12 -19.47 -7.78
CA ASP A 119 2.83 -18.79 -7.69
C ASP A 119 2.92 -17.58 -6.76
N ARG A 120 3.59 -17.74 -5.62
CA ARG A 120 3.87 -16.64 -4.69
C ARG A 120 4.68 -15.51 -5.31
N LEU A 121 5.70 -15.83 -6.11
CA LEU A 121 6.47 -14.83 -6.87
C LEU A 121 5.58 -14.08 -7.86
N THR A 122 4.69 -14.77 -8.53
CA THR A 122 3.76 -14.18 -9.50
C THR A 122 2.82 -13.18 -8.81
N GLU A 123 2.30 -13.53 -7.64
CA GLU A 123 1.49 -12.60 -6.82
C GLU A 123 2.31 -11.37 -6.42
N LEU A 124 3.54 -11.53 -5.92
CA LEU A 124 4.41 -10.42 -5.53
C LEU A 124 4.72 -9.48 -6.72
N VAL A 125 5.03 -10.03 -7.90
CA VAL A 125 5.27 -9.22 -9.10
C VAL A 125 4.02 -8.41 -9.47
N THR A 126 2.86 -9.04 -9.41
CA THR A 126 1.58 -8.39 -9.72
C THR A 126 1.30 -7.24 -8.74
N ASP A 127 1.48 -7.46 -7.46
CA ASP A 127 1.30 -6.45 -6.40
C ASP A 127 2.23 -5.25 -6.61
N VAL A 128 3.51 -5.49 -6.92
CA VAL A 128 4.50 -4.42 -7.18
C VAL A 128 4.13 -3.62 -8.43
N LEU A 129 3.73 -4.29 -9.51
CA LEU A 129 3.31 -3.63 -10.75
C LEU A 129 2.04 -2.79 -10.54
N ASP A 130 1.08 -3.31 -9.79
CA ASP A 130 -0.16 -2.59 -9.47
C ASP A 130 0.12 -1.37 -8.60
N LEU A 131 0.96 -1.52 -7.58
CA LEU A 131 1.40 -0.40 -6.74
C LEU A 131 2.13 0.67 -7.55
N SER A 132 3.03 0.27 -8.46
CA SER A 132 3.76 1.18 -9.36
C SER A 132 2.80 1.95 -10.27
N LYS A 133 1.85 1.27 -10.91
CA LYS A 133 0.83 1.89 -11.77
C LYS A 133 -0.06 2.87 -11.01
N ILE A 134 -0.45 2.52 -9.79
CA ILE A 134 -1.31 3.37 -8.96
C ILE A 134 -0.52 4.59 -8.45
N SER A 135 0.75 4.42 -8.06
CA SER A 135 1.59 5.52 -7.53
C SER A 135 2.02 6.53 -8.59
N SER A 136 2.23 6.09 -9.84
CA SER A 136 2.68 6.95 -10.94
C SER A 136 1.63 7.94 -11.47
N GLY A 137 0.41 7.93 -10.95
CA GLY A 137 -0.65 8.83 -11.41
C GLY A 137 -1.18 8.53 -12.83
N VAL A 138 -0.57 7.58 -13.54
CA VAL A 138 -0.87 7.25 -14.95
C VAL A 138 -2.24 6.58 -15.11
N ASN A 139 -2.78 5.98 -14.06
CA ASN A 139 -4.10 5.37 -14.10
C ASN A 139 -5.15 6.32 -13.53
N GLU A 140 -5.85 7.04 -14.40
CA GLU A 140 -7.12 7.67 -14.08
C GLU A 140 -8.11 6.60 -13.62
N ILE A 141 -8.89 6.92 -12.57
CA ILE A 141 -9.98 6.08 -12.09
C ILE A 141 -11.08 6.09 -13.15
N LYS A 142 -11.38 4.93 -13.71
CA LYS A 142 -12.47 4.75 -14.68
C LYS A 142 -13.74 4.34 -13.95
N ARG A 143 -14.49 5.35 -13.50
CA ARG A 143 -15.76 5.10 -12.81
C ARG A 143 -16.81 4.59 -13.77
N GLU A 144 -17.56 3.60 -13.31
CA GLU A 144 -18.78 3.08 -13.95
C GLU A 144 -19.80 2.71 -12.88
N THR A 145 -21.07 2.81 -13.23
CA THR A 145 -22.16 2.36 -12.35
C THR A 145 -22.33 0.86 -12.50
N PHE A 146 -22.25 0.10 -11.40
CA PHE A 146 -22.46 -1.34 -11.40
C PHE A 146 -23.13 -1.84 -10.12
N ASP A 147 -23.71 -3.05 -10.20
CA ASP A 147 -24.26 -3.78 -9.05
C ASP A 147 -23.11 -4.30 -8.19
N LEU A 148 -22.84 -3.62 -7.06
CA LEU A 148 -21.80 -3.99 -6.10
C LEU A 148 -22.15 -5.33 -5.40
N SER A 149 -23.44 -5.63 -5.21
CA SER A 149 -23.88 -6.88 -4.58
C SER A 149 -23.51 -8.08 -5.43
N ALA A 150 -23.91 -8.06 -6.71
CA ALA A 150 -23.59 -9.12 -7.67
C ALA A 150 -22.08 -9.25 -7.88
N PHE A 151 -21.38 -8.12 -7.96
CA PHE A 151 -19.93 -8.10 -8.16
C PHE A 151 -19.18 -8.65 -6.94
N THR A 152 -19.59 -8.30 -5.71
CA THR A 152 -18.99 -8.85 -4.49
C THR A 152 -19.17 -10.37 -4.44
N ALA A 153 -20.36 -10.89 -4.76
CA ALA A 153 -20.60 -12.33 -4.82
C ALA A 153 -19.66 -13.01 -5.84
N GLN A 154 -19.50 -12.44 -7.03
CA GLN A 154 -18.59 -12.95 -8.06
C GLN A 154 -17.13 -13.00 -7.58
N VAL A 155 -16.65 -11.98 -6.84
CA VAL A 155 -15.30 -12.00 -6.30
C VAL A 155 -15.15 -13.09 -5.23
N LEU A 156 -16.16 -13.31 -4.39
CA LEU A 156 -16.14 -14.33 -3.34
C LEU A 156 -16.12 -15.74 -3.89
N GLU A 157 -16.68 -16.00 -5.07
CA GLU A 157 -16.59 -17.32 -5.74
C GLU A 157 -15.14 -17.79 -5.92
N LYS A 158 -14.20 -16.86 -6.10
CA LYS A 158 -12.77 -17.19 -6.22
C LYS A 158 -12.18 -17.82 -4.95
N PHE A 159 -12.82 -17.63 -3.81
CA PHE A 159 -12.40 -18.20 -2.52
C PHE A 159 -13.13 -19.51 -2.18
N GLY A 160 -14.12 -19.94 -3.00
CA GLY A 160 -14.93 -21.12 -2.75
C GLY A 160 -14.10 -22.40 -2.60
N TYR A 161 -13.00 -22.54 -3.37
CA TYR A 161 -12.11 -23.68 -3.26
C TYR A 161 -11.48 -23.83 -1.86
N LEU A 162 -11.29 -22.74 -1.12
CA LEU A 162 -10.74 -22.78 0.25
C LEU A 162 -11.73 -23.41 1.23
N ALA A 163 -13.02 -23.18 1.03
CA ALA A 163 -14.06 -23.85 1.82
C ALA A 163 -14.06 -25.36 1.55
N GLU A 164 -13.99 -25.77 0.27
CA GLU A 164 -14.06 -27.16 -0.14
C GLU A 164 -12.80 -27.96 0.23
N THR A 165 -11.60 -27.35 0.07
CA THR A 165 -10.33 -28.09 0.20
C THR A 165 -9.60 -27.87 1.52
N GLN A 166 -9.80 -26.71 2.16
CA GLN A 166 -9.06 -26.32 3.34
C GLN A 166 -9.93 -26.06 4.58
N GLY A 167 -11.26 -26.22 4.48
CA GLY A 167 -12.18 -26.10 5.59
C GLY A 167 -12.39 -24.68 6.11
N TYR A 168 -12.25 -23.66 5.25
CA TYR A 168 -12.64 -22.30 5.59
C TYR A 168 -14.16 -22.14 5.61
N VAL A 169 -14.67 -21.33 6.53
CA VAL A 169 -16.09 -21.02 6.66
C VAL A 169 -16.32 -19.57 6.27
N PHE A 170 -16.98 -19.35 5.13
CA PHE A 170 -17.35 -18.01 4.67
C PHE A 170 -18.82 -17.74 5.02
N GLU A 171 -19.06 -16.79 5.91
CA GLU A 171 -20.41 -16.29 6.22
C GLU A 171 -20.65 -15.02 5.42
N THR A 172 -21.62 -15.07 4.53
CA THR A 172 -21.90 -13.95 3.62
C THR A 172 -23.26 -13.34 3.91
N HIS A 173 -23.30 -12.05 4.19
CA HIS A 173 -24.50 -11.24 4.41
C HIS A 173 -24.56 -10.12 3.37
N ILE A 174 -24.97 -10.45 2.15
CA ILE A 174 -24.98 -9.54 1.03
C ILE A 174 -26.41 -9.11 0.72
N GLU A 175 -26.74 -7.85 0.99
CA GLU A 175 -27.99 -7.23 0.56
C GLU A 175 -27.96 -7.03 -0.97
N ARG A 176 -29.06 -7.35 -1.66
CA ARG A 176 -29.13 -7.33 -3.12
C ARG A 176 -29.49 -5.94 -3.64
N GLY A 177 -29.04 -5.65 -4.87
CA GLY A 177 -29.46 -4.44 -5.60
C GLY A 177 -28.80 -3.17 -5.11
N LEU A 178 -27.60 -3.24 -4.56
CA LEU A 178 -26.81 -2.09 -4.14
C LEU A 178 -25.90 -1.65 -5.28
N TYR A 179 -26.16 -0.46 -5.84
CA TYR A 179 -25.40 0.10 -6.97
C TYR A 179 -24.47 1.21 -6.49
N THR A 180 -23.29 1.27 -7.07
CA THR A 180 -22.29 2.31 -6.78
C THR A 180 -21.62 2.80 -8.05
N ASP A 181 -20.99 4.00 -7.99
CA ASP A 181 -20.16 4.58 -9.05
C ASP A 181 -18.68 4.50 -8.66
N ALA A 182 -17.94 3.57 -9.27
CA ALA A 182 -16.54 3.34 -8.95
C ALA A 182 -15.80 2.65 -10.11
N ASP A 183 -14.49 2.55 -10.03
CA ASP A 183 -13.69 1.70 -10.92
C ASP A 183 -13.85 0.23 -10.50
N ARG A 184 -14.66 -0.50 -11.24
CA ARG A 184 -15.02 -1.89 -10.97
C ARG A 184 -13.80 -2.80 -10.80
N VAL A 185 -12.76 -2.62 -11.63
CA VAL A 185 -11.54 -3.43 -11.57
C VAL A 185 -10.78 -3.16 -10.28
N LYS A 186 -10.65 -1.89 -9.91
CA LYS A 186 -9.96 -1.47 -8.67
C LYS A 186 -10.73 -1.88 -7.42
N ILE A 187 -12.06 -1.77 -7.43
CA ILE A 187 -12.89 -2.24 -6.31
C ILE A 187 -12.82 -3.75 -6.19
N GLY A 188 -12.77 -4.49 -7.30
CA GLY A 188 -12.52 -5.93 -7.26
C GLY A 188 -11.20 -6.29 -6.57
N GLN A 189 -10.14 -5.52 -6.80
CA GLN A 189 -8.86 -5.66 -6.13
C GLN A 189 -8.96 -5.35 -4.62
N VAL A 190 -9.73 -4.32 -4.24
CA VAL A 190 -9.99 -4.00 -2.83
C VAL A 190 -10.68 -5.16 -2.12
N ILE A 191 -11.79 -5.66 -2.68
CA ILE A 191 -12.54 -6.78 -2.11
C ILE A 191 -11.65 -8.02 -1.98
N TYR A 192 -10.91 -8.37 -3.04
CA TYR A 192 -10.02 -9.53 -3.05
C TYR A 192 -8.93 -9.42 -1.97
N ASN A 193 -8.28 -8.26 -1.83
CA ASN A 193 -7.24 -8.04 -0.84
C ASN A 193 -7.77 -8.09 0.60
N LEU A 194 -8.95 -7.51 0.87
CA LEU A 194 -9.54 -7.54 2.21
C LEU A 194 -9.97 -8.95 2.60
N VAL A 195 -10.60 -9.71 1.69
CA VAL A 195 -10.99 -11.11 1.93
C VAL A 195 -9.76 -11.99 2.07
N GLY A 196 -8.75 -11.84 1.20
CA GLY A 196 -7.48 -12.56 1.30
C GLY A 196 -6.74 -12.27 2.62
N ASN A 197 -6.78 -11.03 3.08
CA ASN A 197 -6.25 -10.67 4.39
C ASN A 197 -6.99 -11.40 5.52
N ALA A 198 -8.31 -11.41 5.52
CA ALA A 198 -9.11 -12.12 6.52
C ALA A 198 -8.83 -13.64 6.50
N VAL A 199 -8.70 -14.26 5.32
CA VAL A 199 -8.30 -15.68 5.17
C VAL A 199 -6.93 -15.95 5.80
N ASN A 200 -5.96 -15.05 5.60
CA ASN A 200 -4.61 -15.22 6.12
C ASN A 200 -4.50 -15.05 7.64
N TYR A 201 -5.34 -14.22 8.23
CA TYR A 201 -5.23 -13.84 9.65
C TYR A 201 -6.32 -14.42 10.54
N THR A 202 -7.34 -15.09 10.00
CA THR A 202 -8.41 -15.71 10.80
C THR A 202 -7.88 -16.74 11.81
N GLY A 203 -8.67 -17.05 12.82
CA GLY A 203 -8.32 -17.99 13.88
C GLY A 203 -8.33 -19.46 13.44
N ALA A 204 -8.22 -20.35 14.41
CA ALA A 204 -8.24 -21.80 14.17
C ALA A 204 -9.60 -22.30 13.64
N ASP A 205 -10.65 -21.53 13.85
CA ASP A 205 -12.01 -21.76 13.33
C ASP A 205 -12.14 -21.44 11.83
N LYS A 206 -11.11 -20.80 11.23
CA LYS A 206 -11.07 -20.45 9.80
C LYS A 206 -12.31 -19.72 9.30
N ARG A 207 -12.90 -18.90 10.16
CA ARG A 207 -14.15 -18.19 9.89
C ARG A 207 -13.87 -16.79 9.34
N VAL A 208 -14.47 -16.47 8.21
CA VAL A 208 -14.44 -15.16 7.56
C VAL A 208 -15.87 -14.69 7.33
N ILE A 209 -16.22 -13.51 7.81
CA ILE A 209 -17.55 -12.95 7.68
C ILE A 209 -17.48 -11.78 6.70
N VAL A 210 -18.29 -11.80 5.65
CA VAL A 210 -18.36 -10.72 4.65
C VAL A 210 -19.77 -10.14 4.67
N ALA A 211 -19.89 -8.85 4.90
CA ALA A 211 -21.17 -8.17 4.88
C ALA A 211 -21.19 -7.02 3.86
N LEU A 212 -22.31 -6.87 3.19
CA LEU A 212 -22.63 -5.75 2.32
C LEU A 212 -24.07 -5.33 2.60
N ARG A 213 -24.26 -4.13 3.10
CA ARG A 213 -25.57 -3.63 3.49
C ARG A 213 -25.71 -2.13 3.21
N ARG A 214 -26.95 -1.70 3.05
CA ARG A 214 -27.26 -0.27 3.00
C ARG A 214 -27.15 0.34 4.40
N GLU A 215 -26.52 1.52 4.48
CA GLU A 215 -26.39 2.30 5.71
C GLU A 215 -26.68 3.76 5.40
N GLU A 216 -27.92 4.19 5.66
CA GLU A 216 -28.44 5.52 5.27
C GLU A 216 -28.28 5.79 3.76
N ASN A 217 -27.36 6.69 3.38
CA ASN A 217 -27.06 7.08 2.01
C ASN A 217 -25.80 6.43 1.43
N GLU A 218 -25.27 5.42 2.09
CA GLU A 218 -24.05 4.73 1.70
C GLU A 218 -24.24 3.21 1.71
N ILE A 219 -23.28 2.51 1.15
CA ILE A 219 -23.21 1.07 1.22
C ILE A 219 -22.01 0.72 2.10
N LEU A 220 -22.25 0.05 3.21
CA LEU A 220 -21.20 -0.51 4.04
C LEU A 220 -20.81 -1.90 3.51
N PHE A 221 -19.58 -2.04 3.10
CA PHE A 221 -18.90 -3.32 2.89
C PHE A 221 -17.99 -3.59 4.07
N SER A 222 -18.06 -4.76 4.67
CA SER A 222 -17.11 -5.17 5.72
C SER A 222 -16.66 -6.61 5.57
N VAL A 223 -15.40 -6.86 5.98
CA VAL A 223 -14.81 -8.19 6.05
C VAL A 223 -14.22 -8.36 7.44
N LYS A 224 -14.68 -9.39 8.16
CA LYS A 224 -14.26 -9.68 9.53
C LYS A 224 -13.62 -11.06 9.61
N ASP A 225 -12.48 -11.12 10.28
CA ASP A 225 -11.83 -12.36 10.70
C ASP A 225 -11.97 -12.58 12.21
N THR A 226 -11.67 -13.81 12.65
CA THR A 226 -11.70 -14.25 14.06
C THR A 226 -10.28 -14.45 14.62
N GLY A 227 -9.30 -13.78 14.05
CA GLY A 227 -7.90 -13.94 14.38
C GLY A 227 -7.46 -13.27 15.68
N ALA A 228 -6.14 -13.05 15.78
CA ALA A 228 -5.54 -12.46 16.98
C ALA A 228 -5.88 -10.97 17.17
N GLY A 229 -6.41 -10.31 16.15
CA GLY A 229 -6.62 -8.87 16.18
C GLY A 229 -5.31 -8.08 16.08
N VAL A 230 -5.43 -6.76 16.14
CA VAL A 230 -4.33 -5.78 16.07
C VAL A 230 -4.40 -4.85 17.25
N LYS A 231 -3.26 -4.51 17.83
CA LYS A 231 -3.15 -3.57 18.97
C LYS A 231 -3.51 -2.15 18.52
N LYS A 232 -4.11 -1.37 19.43
CA LYS A 232 -4.54 0.02 19.12
C LYS A 232 -3.41 0.90 18.59
N GLU A 233 -2.20 0.70 19.10
CA GLU A 233 -1.03 1.47 18.69
C GLU A 233 -0.61 1.15 17.25
N GLU A 234 -0.88 -0.07 16.78
CA GLU A 234 -0.51 -0.56 15.44
C GLU A 234 -1.58 -0.28 14.38
N LEU A 235 -2.81 0.12 14.75
CA LEU A 235 -3.94 0.30 13.81
C LEU A 235 -3.69 1.35 12.71
N ARG A 236 -2.81 2.32 12.99
CA ARG A 236 -2.41 3.31 11.98
C ARG A 236 -1.36 2.75 11.02
N ASP A 237 -0.51 1.85 11.52
CA ASP A 237 0.64 1.35 10.78
C ASP A 237 0.29 0.20 9.85
N ILE A 238 -0.81 -0.53 10.09
CA ILE A 238 -1.23 -1.66 9.25
C ILE A 238 -1.49 -1.29 7.78
N TRP A 239 -1.74 -0.03 7.49
CA TRP A 239 -1.91 0.51 6.14
C TRP A 239 -0.59 0.83 5.45
N ASN A 240 0.51 0.91 6.23
CA ASN A 240 1.83 1.18 5.68
C ASN A 240 2.31 -0.02 4.83
N ARG A 241 3.06 0.29 3.78
CA ARG A 241 3.65 -0.74 2.90
C ARG A 241 4.56 -1.64 3.71
N TYR A 242 4.47 -2.97 3.46
CA TYR A 242 5.29 -4.01 4.13
C TYR A 242 5.10 -4.11 5.63
N TYR A 243 4.12 -3.41 6.20
CA TYR A 243 3.85 -3.57 7.61
C TYR A 243 3.38 -5.01 7.89
N ARG A 244 4.01 -5.63 8.85
CA ARG A 244 3.60 -6.91 9.44
C ARG A 244 3.68 -6.78 10.95
N SER A 245 2.64 -7.16 11.66
CA SER A 245 2.69 -7.15 13.12
C SER A 245 3.77 -8.09 13.62
N LYS A 246 4.40 -7.76 14.75
CA LYS A 246 5.48 -8.57 15.35
C LYS A 246 5.06 -10.02 15.66
N GLU A 247 3.77 -10.24 15.85
CA GLU A 247 3.19 -11.57 16.10
C GLU A 247 2.97 -12.37 14.81
N ALA A 248 2.72 -11.72 13.70
CA ALA A 248 2.63 -12.35 12.38
C ALA A 248 3.98 -12.97 11.94
N HIS A 249 5.11 -12.45 12.42
CA HIS A 249 6.44 -13.04 12.17
C HIS A 249 6.61 -14.43 12.79
N LYS A 250 5.79 -14.82 13.76
CA LYS A 250 5.82 -16.15 14.39
C LYS A 250 4.98 -17.19 13.66
N ARG A 251 4.15 -16.81 12.73
CA ARG A 251 3.34 -17.71 11.90
C ARG A 251 3.75 -17.56 10.44
N PRO A 252 3.83 -18.64 9.65
CA PRO A 252 4.07 -18.55 8.21
C PRO A 252 2.81 -18.03 7.50
N VAL A 253 2.51 -16.73 7.72
CA VAL A 253 1.39 -16.07 7.05
C VAL A 253 1.82 -15.73 5.62
N LYS A 254 1.08 -16.27 4.63
CA LYS A 254 1.28 -15.96 3.22
C LYS A 254 0.81 -14.52 2.95
N GLY A 255 1.62 -13.74 2.25
CA GLY A 255 1.24 -12.39 1.81
C GLY A 255 2.43 -11.47 1.60
N SER A 256 2.30 -10.52 0.67
CA SER A 256 3.34 -9.54 0.29
C SER A 256 3.50 -8.39 1.30
N GLY A 257 2.51 -8.18 2.18
CA GLY A 257 2.43 -6.96 3.00
C GLY A 257 2.06 -5.70 2.20
N LEU A 258 1.70 -5.85 0.93
CA LEU A 258 1.29 -4.75 0.04
C LEU A 258 -0.23 -4.62 -0.07
N GLY A 259 -0.99 -5.68 0.22
CA GLY A 259 -2.44 -5.72 -0.02
C GLY A 259 -3.20 -4.57 0.64
N LEU A 260 -2.96 -4.28 1.93
CA LEU A 260 -3.64 -3.17 2.62
C LEU A 260 -3.21 -1.79 2.12
N SER A 261 -1.95 -1.60 1.73
CA SER A 261 -1.50 -0.33 1.14
C SER A 261 -2.08 -0.10 -0.26
N ILE A 262 -2.32 -1.16 -1.03
CA ILE A 262 -3.06 -1.09 -2.30
C ILE A 262 -4.52 -0.70 -2.04
N VAL A 263 -5.18 -1.33 -1.06
CA VAL A 263 -6.54 -0.99 -0.63
C VAL A 263 -6.63 0.50 -0.27
N GLN A 264 -5.75 0.97 0.61
CA GLN A 264 -5.69 2.37 1.00
C GLN A 264 -5.57 3.29 -0.22
N THR A 265 -4.58 3.05 -1.08
CA THR A 265 -4.32 3.92 -2.24
C THR A 265 -5.50 3.96 -3.22
N VAL A 266 -6.17 2.81 -3.44
CA VAL A 266 -7.37 2.75 -4.29
C VAL A 266 -8.52 3.55 -3.68
N LEU A 267 -8.79 3.38 -2.39
CA LEU A 267 -9.90 4.03 -1.71
C LEU A 267 -9.69 5.55 -1.56
N GLU A 268 -8.46 5.99 -1.26
CA GLU A 268 -8.10 7.41 -1.23
C GLU A 268 -8.29 8.09 -2.59
N LYS A 269 -7.89 7.43 -3.68
CA LYS A 269 -8.11 7.95 -5.04
C LYS A 269 -9.59 8.03 -5.42
N HIS A 270 -10.43 7.15 -4.87
CA HIS A 270 -11.88 7.21 -5.05
C HIS A 270 -12.55 8.26 -4.14
N GLY A 271 -11.87 8.71 -3.08
CA GLY A 271 -12.44 9.56 -2.05
C GLY A 271 -13.41 8.79 -1.13
N PHE A 272 -13.25 7.47 -1.01
CA PHE A 272 -14.11 6.63 -0.19
C PHE A 272 -13.59 6.56 1.25
N ARG A 273 -14.51 6.50 2.21
CA ARG A 273 -14.19 6.30 3.62
C ARG A 273 -13.94 4.82 3.90
N TYR A 274 -12.92 4.53 4.68
CA TYR A 274 -12.55 3.17 5.06
C TYR A 274 -11.93 3.16 6.46
N GLY A 275 -11.82 1.99 7.03
CA GLY A 275 -11.17 1.84 8.32
C GLY A 275 -11.08 0.39 8.77
N VAL A 276 -10.67 0.24 10.03
CA VAL A 276 -10.54 -1.05 10.69
C VAL A 276 -11.00 -0.94 12.13
N ASN A 277 -11.82 -1.88 12.56
CA ASN A 277 -12.19 -2.13 13.95
C ASN A 277 -11.46 -3.39 14.39
N SER A 278 -10.66 -3.31 15.43
CA SER A 278 -9.95 -4.47 15.95
C SER A 278 -9.78 -4.40 17.44
N GLU A 279 -9.83 -5.54 18.07
CA GLU A 279 -9.51 -5.75 19.47
C GLU A 279 -8.65 -7.01 19.59
N GLU A 280 -7.58 -6.91 20.38
CA GLU A 280 -6.65 -8.04 20.58
C GLU A 280 -7.41 -9.28 21.08
N GLY A 281 -7.24 -10.40 20.39
CA GLY A 281 -7.94 -11.66 20.66
C GLY A 281 -9.35 -11.80 20.07
N LYS A 282 -9.90 -10.77 19.39
CA LYS A 282 -11.24 -10.80 18.81
C LYS A 282 -11.29 -10.65 17.29
N GLY A 283 -10.13 -10.62 16.64
CA GLY A 283 -10.00 -10.46 15.19
C GLY A 283 -10.06 -9.01 14.72
N CYS A 284 -10.15 -8.85 13.41
CA CYS A 284 -10.23 -7.57 12.73
C CYS A 284 -11.49 -7.50 11.86
N GLU A 285 -12.07 -6.31 11.76
CA GLU A 285 -13.13 -5.99 10.83
C GLU A 285 -12.69 -4.78 9.99
N PHE A 286 -12.34 -5.01 8.73
CA PHE A 286 -12.07 -3.95 7.77
C PHE A 286 -13.38 -3.52 7.12
N TYR A 287 -13.58 -2.20 6.93
CA TYR A 287 -14.77 -1.69 6.31
C TYR A 287 -14.49 -0.61 5.28
N VAL A 288 -15.39 -0.50 4.32
CA VAL A 288 -15.41 0.54 3.27
C VAL A 288 -16.84 1.06 3.12
N LEU A 289 -16.96 2.37 2.97
CA LEU A 289 -18.22 3.05 2.70
C LEU A 289 -18.23 3.53 1.24
N PHE A 290 -19.14 2.96 0.45
CA PHE A 290 -19.33 3.33 -0.94
C PHE A 290 -20.53 4.26 -1.06
N PRO A 291 -20.54 5.20 -2.04
CA PRO A 291 -21.73 5.99 -2.36
C PRO A 291 -22.84 5.05 -2.87
N LEU A 292 -24.05 5.21 -2.35
CA LEU A 292 -25.25 4.54 -2.83
C LEU A 292 -25.85 5.39 -3.96
N LEU A 293 -26.24 4.74 -5.06
CA LEU A 293 -26.94 5.36 -6.20
C LEU A 293 -28.43 5.08 -6.16
#